data_8bef7aa720c4373b0a11ea311aab38c3
#
_entry.id   8bef7aa720c4373b0a11ea311aab38c3
#
_cell.length_a   1.000
_cell.length_b   1.000
_cell.length_c   1.000
_cell.angle_alpha   90.00
_cell.angle_beta   90.00
_cell.angle_gamma   90.00
#
_symmetry.space_group_name_H-M   'P 1'
#
loop_
_entity.id
_entity.type
_entity.pdbx_description
1 polymer ?
#
loop_
_entity_poly.entity_id
_entity_poly.type
_entity_poly.pdbx_seq_one_letter_code
_entity_poly.pdbx_strand_id
1 'polypeptide(L)'
;PPVPKNVETTWTLVVGQPEGSTCWDAAESFAEALSDATEGAVAVEVQPRPLDRVTSLEQAAAGIVDLYLDSSFIYGSYGDEEELGRPFFSVTMPFLFPDAETAAEVLDSTGGEALNGVLAELGLRGLAYGELGFRYPTTSEGRAVTAPEDLEGLKIRTAGMLEVSLAYVDCWGAELYPSSFLDVMTPLSAGYYDGQESTLAEADAAGYQTVQTDVTIFPAFYEPAILTMNSDLYDSLSPDLREAVDCCGREAMADQRLRNREQEAEILERWQEEDGISVHVLTEEQWGAFQALTERLYDPEGPDHQDWFADCTPEWVEQFRPS
;
A
#
# COMPACT_ATOMS: atom_id res chain seq x y z
N PRO A 1 27.31 -9.52 1.46
CA PRO A 1 27.52 -10.82 2.08
C PRO A 1 28.22 -11.75 1.11
N PRO A 2 29.07 -12.72 1.59
CA PRO A 2 29.73 -13.66 0.70
C PRO A 2 28.68 -14.56 0.05
N VAL A 3 28.75 -14.72 -1.27
CA VAL A 3 27.91 -15.65 -2.04
C VAL A 3 28.09 -17.06 -1.44
N PRO A 4 26.99 -17.76 -1.07
CA PRO A 4 27.07 -19.12 -0.56
C PRO A 4 27.80 -20.04 -1.53
N LYS A 5 28.55 -21.00 -1.01
CA LYS A 5 29.46 -21.83 -1.84
C LYS A 5 28.76 -22.87 -2.72
N ASN A 6 27.41 -22.99 -2.64
CA ASN A 6 26.64 -24.01 -3.35
C ASN A 6 25.32 -23.47 -3.91
N VAL A 7 25.31 -22.22 -4.43
CA VAL A 7 24.09 -21.69 -5.06
C VAL A 7 23.80 -22.49 -6.32
N GLU A 8 22.63 -23.16 -6.36
CA GLU A 8 22.14 -23.92 -7.50
C GLU A 8 21.21 -23.05 -8.37
N THR A 9 20.50 -22.09 -7.71
CA THR A 9 19.55 -21.19 -8.39
C THR A 9 19.63 -19.79 -7.78
N THR A 10 19.61 -18.77 -8.62
CA THR A 10 19.50 -17.37 -8.18
C THR A 10 18.19 -16.81 -8.73
N TRP A 11 17.38 -16.22 -7.85
CA TRP A 11 16.16 -15.51 -8.20
C TRP A 11 16.34 -14.00 -8.05
N THR A 12 15.58 -13.23 -8.81
CA THR A 12 15.54 -11.77 -8.73
C THR A 12 14.26 -11.34 -8.03
N LEU A 13 14.39 -10.58 -6.95
CA LEU A 13 13.29 -9.90 -6.26
C LEU A 13 13.38 -8.39 -6.53
N VAL A 14 12.44 -7.87 -7.29
CA VAL A 14 12.32 -6.43 -7.54
C VAL A 14 11.41 -5.80 -6.49
N VAL A 15 11.87 -4.72 -5.86
CA VAL A 15 11.11 -3.95 -4.87
C VAL A 15 10.68 -2.62 -5.46
N GLY A 16 9.38 -2.35 -5.43
CA GLY A 16 8.81 -1.10 -5.95
C GLY A 16 9.04 0.10 -5.04
N GLN A 17 9.24 -0.15 -3.74
CA GLN A 17 9.54 0.86 -2.74
C GLN A 17 11.05 1.19 -2.71
N PRO A 18 11.45 2.38 -2.23
CA PRO A 18 12.86 2.80 -2.18
C PRO A 18 13.73 1.88 -1.31
N GLU A 19 15.03 1.86 -1.59
CA GLU A 19 16.04 1.30 -0.69
C GLU A 19 15.95 1.99 0.68
N GLY A 20 16.01 1.19 1.75
CA GLY A 20 15.87 1.66 3.13
C GLY A 20 14.42 1.82 3.60
N SER A 21 13.43 1.45 2.78
CA SER A 21 12.04 1.28 3.24
C SER A 21 11.87 -0.05 3.97
N THR A 22 10.83 -0.16 4.80
CA THR A 22 10.50 -1.43 5.48
C THR A 22 10.20 -2.58 4.52
N CYS A 23 9.69 -2.29 3.33
CA CYS A 23 9.53 -3.28 2.26
C CYS A 23 10.89 -3.75 1.70
N TRP A 24 11.86 -2.85 1.57
CA TRP A 24 13.20 -3.21 1.16
C TRP A 24 13.87 -4.14 2.19
N ASP A 25 13.79 -3.77 3.47
CA ASP A 25 14.32 -4.57 4.56
C ASP A 25 13.66 -5.95 4.64
N ALA A 26 12.35 -6.03 4.37
CA ALA A 26 11.62 -7.30 4.30
C ALA A 26 12.10 -8.18 3.14
N ALA A 27 12.38 -7.59 1.98
CA ALA A 27 12.92 -8.32 0.84
C ALA A 27 14.31 -8.90 1.13
N GLU A 28 15.18 -8.12 1.80
CA GLU A 28 16.49 -8.61 2.25
C GLU A 28 16.36 -9.70 3.31
N SER A 29 15.44 -9.55 4.28
CA SER A 29 15.16 -10.56 5.31
C SER A 29 14.62 -11.85 4.69
N PHE A 30 13.71 -11.77 3.71
CA PHE A 30 13.22 -12.92 2.96
C PHE A 30 14.36 -13.64 2.23
N ALA A 31 15.23 -12.88 1.56
CA ALA A 31 16.38 -13.43 0.82
C ALA A 31 17.34 -14.19 1.73
N GLU A 32 17.67 -13.63 2.90
CA GLU A 32 18.53 -14.26 3.89
C GLU A 32 17.87 -15.52 4.47
N ALA A 33 16.62 -15.42 4.92
CA ALA A 33 15.88 -16.54 5.51
C ALA A 33 15.74 -17.72 4.53
N LEU A 34 15.43 -17.44 3.26
CA LEU A 34 15.31 -18.48 2.24
C LEU A 34 16.65 -19.14 1.90
N SER A 35 17.71 -18.35 1.85
CA SER A 35 19.08 -18.91 1.70
C SER A 35 19.43 -19.84 2.85
N ASP A 36 19.13 -19.48 4.09
CA ASP A 36 19.37 -20.29 5.26
C ASP A 36 18.51 -21.56 5.26
N ALA A 37 17.21 -21.44 4.97
CA ALA A 37 16.28 -22.57 4.91
C ALA A 37 16.64 -23.60 3.83
N THR A 38 17.33 -23.15 2.77
CA THR A 38 17.77 -24.01 1.64
C THR A 38 19.25 -24.39 1.73
N GLU A 39 19.91 -24.16 2.87
CA GLU A 39 21.36 -24.39 3.06
C GLU A 39 22.23 -23.72 1.97
N GLY A 40 21.75 -22.59 1.43
CA GLY A 40 22.41 -21.82 0.37
C GLY A 40 22.14 -22.31 -1.06
N ALA A 41 21.26 -23.29 -1.25
CA ALA A 41 20.92 -23.76 -2.62
C ALA A 41 20.16 -22.71 -3.43
N VAL A 42 19.34 -21.86 -2.79
CA VAL A 42 18.65 -20.73 -3.41
C VAL A 42 19.24 -19.42 -2.88
N ALA A 43 19.60 -18.53 -3.80
CA ALA A 43 19.93 -17.14 -3.52
C ALA A 43 18.87 -16.23 -4.12
N VAL A 44 18.52 -15.14 -3.43
CA VAL A 44 17.65 -14.09 -3.93
C VAL A 44 18.43 -12.79 -4.03
N GLU A 45 18.47 -12.20 -5.21
CA GLU A 45 19.07 -10.89 -5.44
C GLU A 45 17.97 -9.83 -5.36
N VAL A 46 17.99 -9.02 -4.29
CA VAL A 46 17.08 -7.88 -4.12
C VAL A 46 17.56 -6.74 -4.99
N GLN A 47 16.68 -6.21 -5.81
CA GLN A 47 16.98 -5.15 -6.77
C GLN A 47 15.95 -4.02 -6.69
N PRO A 48 16.38 -2.75 -6.83
CA PRO A 48 15.44 -1.66 -7.04
C PRO A 48 14.77 -1.81 -8.40
N ARG A 49 13.54 -1.34 -8.51
CA ARG A 49 12.83 -1.35 -9.79
C ARG A 49 13.63 -0.61 -10.87
N PRO A 50 13.92 -1.26 -12.02
CA PRO A 50 14.65 -0.62 -13.11
C PRO A 50 13.76 0.26 -13.99
N LEU A 51 12.43 0.11 -13.90
CA LEU A 51 11.41 0.73 -14.72
C LEU A 51 10.33 1.40 -13.84
N ASP A 52 9.26 1.86 -14.46
CA ASP A 52 8.08 2.24 -13.69
C ASP A 52 7.47 1.02 -12.98
N ARG A 53 6.63 1.28 -11.97
CA ARG A 53 6.12 0.23 -11.07
C ARG A 53 5.25 -0.80 -11.80
N VAL A 54 4.37 -0.35 -12.71
CA VAL A 54 3.47 -1.23 -13.47
C VAL A 54 4.26 -2.12 -14.42
N THR A 55 5.21 -1.56 -15.20
CA THR A 55 6.07 -2.35 -16.09
C THR A 55 6.92 -3.37 -15.32
N SER A 56 7.36 -3.04 -14.08
CA SER A 56 8.07 -4.01 -13.23
C SER A 56 7.18 -5.17 -12.80
N LEU A 57 5.91 -4.89 -12.48
CA LEU A 57 4.91 -5.92 -12.18
C LEU A 57 4.62 -6.80 -13.40
N GLU A 58 4.47 -6.20 -14.60
CA GLU A 58 4.30 -6.94 -15.86
C GLU A 58 5.46 -7.91 -16.13
N GLN A 59 6.69 -7.50 -15.83
CA GLN A 59 7.85 -8.36 -15.94
C GLN A 59 7.81 -9.54 -14.98
N ALA A 60 7.31 -9.35 -13.75
CA ALA A 60 7.12 -10.44 -12.79
C ALA A 60 6.03 -11.42 -13.25
N ALA A 61 4.91 -10.90 -13.74
CA ALA A 61 3.84 -11.72 -14.32
C ALA A 61 4.31 -12.55 -15.53
N ALA A 62 5.17 -11.96 -16.37
CA ALA A 62 5.75 -12.63 -17.54
C ALA A 62 6.94 -13.57 -17.19
N GLY A 63 7.36 -13.69 -15.94
CA GLY A 63 8.50 -14.52 -15.53
C GLY A 63 9.87 -13.99 -15.96
N ILE A 64 9.98 -12.71 -16.28
CA ILE A 64 11.26 -12.02 -16.54
C ILE A 64 11.94 -11.66 -15.21
N VAL A 65 11.13 -11.35 -14.20
CA VAL A 65 11.50 -11.18 -12.81
C VAL A 65 10.82 -12.31 -12.02
N ASP A 66 11.51 -12.88 -11.04
CA ASP A 66 11.03 -14.06 -10.31
C ASP A 66 10.05 -13.68 -9.20
N LEU A 67 10.34 -12.59 -8.48
CA LEU A 67 9.52 -12.08 -7.36
C LEU A 67 9.36 -10.56 -7.46
N TYR A 68 8.23 -10.06 -6.96
CA TYR A 68 7.93 -8.63 -6.89
C TYR A 68 7.28 -8.27 -5.56
N LEU A 69 7.70 -7.14 -4.98
CA LEU A 69 7.14 -6.60 -3.74
C LEU A 69 6.77 -5.13 -3.94
N ASP A 70 5.48 -4.82 -3.83
CA ASP A 70 5.00 -3.44 -3.94
C ASP A 70 3.61 -3.27 -3.32
N SER A 71 3.10 -2.02 -3.30
CA SER A 71 1.75 -1.64 -2.92
C SER A 71 0.66 -2.35 -3.73
N SER A 72 -0.44 -2.70 -3.07
CA SER A 72 -1.64 -3.24 -3.71
C SER A 72 -2.18 -2.35 -4.83
N PHE A 73 -2.05 -1.02 -4.72
CA PHE A 73 -2.45 -0.06 -5.75
C PHE A 73 -1.83 -0.35 -7.12
N ILE A 74 -0.58 -0.83 -7.14
CA ILE A 74 0.10 -1.14 -8.41
C ILE A 74 -0.53 -2.35 -9.10
N TYR A 75 -0.94 -3.35 -8.33
CA TYR A 75 -1.65 -4.52 -8.86
C TYR A 75 -3.02 -4.13 -9.44
N GLY A 76 -3.70 -3.15 -8.82
CA GLY A 76 -4.93 -2.58 -9.35
C GLY A 76 -4.76 -1.84 -10.67
N SER A 77 -3.56 -1.36 -10.96
CA SER A 77 -3.22 -0.64 -12.19
C SER A 77 -2.67 -1.54 -13.30
N TYR A 78 -2.64 -2.88 -13.10
CA TYR A 78 -2.08 -3.85 -14.03
C TYR A 78 -3.01 -4.13 -15.20
N GLY A 79 -2.48 -4.00 -16.42
CA GLY A 79 -3.15 -4.36 -17.66
C GLY A 79 -4.26 -3.40 -18.11
N ASP A 80 -4.77 -3.66 -19.31
CA ASP A 80 -5.90 -2.90 -19.90
C ASP A 80 -7.28 -3.41 -19.40
N GLU A 81 -7.29 -4.45 -18.56
CA GLU A 81 -8.51 -5.07 -18.06
C GLU A 81 -8.86 -4.50 -16.67
N GLU A 82 -9.63 -3.44 -16.66
CA GLU A 82 -10.18 -2.82 -15.45
C GLU A 82 -10.78 -3.83 -14.46
N GLU A 83 -11.30 -4.94 -14.95
CA GLU A 83 -11.98 -5.96 -14.17
C GLU A 83 -11.06 -6.71 -13.18
N LEU A 84 -9.82 -7.02 -13.57
CA LEU A 84 -8.85 -7.73 -12.72
C LEU A 84 -8.18 -6.80 -11.67
N GLY A 85 -8.11 -5.50 -11.93
CA GLY A 85 -7.57 -4.51 -10.99
C GLY A 85 -8.50 -4.19 -9.81
N ARG A 86 -9.77 -4.34 -9.99
CA ARG A 86 -10.83 -3.92 -9.05
C ARG A 86 -10.69 -4.45 -7.63
N PRO A 87 -10.36 -5.74 -7.39
CA PRO A 87 -10.21 -6.25 -6.02
C PRO A 87 -9.13 -5.53 -5.22
N PHE A 88 -8.07 -5.10 -5.90
CA PHE A 88 -6.97 -4.37 -5.26
C PHE A 88 -7.35 -2.92 -4.91
N PHE A 89 -8.34 -2.34 -5.58
CA PHE A 89 -8.94 -1.06 -5.18
C PHE A 89 -9.95 -1.27 -4.04
N SER A 90 -10.68 -2.38 -4.05
CA SER A 90 -11.66 -2.68 -3.00
C SER A 90 -11.03 -2.86 -1.62
N VAL A 91 -9.77 -3.33 -1.52
CA VAL A 91 -9.07 -3.49 -0.25
C VAL A 91 -8.65 -2.15 0.38
N THR A 92 -8.64 -1.06 -0.41
CA THR A 92 -8.30 0.30 0.04
C THR A 92 -9.53 1.20 0.20
N MET A 93 -10.73 0.63 0.21
CA MET A 93 -11.96 1.39 0.44
C MET A 93 -11.94 2.17 1.76
N PRO A 94 -12.51 3.38 1.79
CA PRO A 94 -12.43 4.23 2.96
C PRO A 94 -13.07 3.59 4.19
N PHE A 95 -12.34 3.56 5.32
CA PHE A 95 -12.77 2.97 6.60
C PHE A 95 -13.15 1.49 6.56
N LEU A 96 -12.59 0.74 5.60
CA LEU A 96 -12.78 -0.70 5.49
C LEU A 96 -12.19 -1.43 6.72
N PHE A 97 -11.04 -0.98 7.19
CA PHE A 97 -10.36 -1.49 8.37
C PHE A 97 -10.31 -0.43 9.47
N PRO A 98 -10.70 -0.78 10.71
CA PRO A 98 -10.64 0.15 11.84
C PRO A 98 -9.20 0.42 12.32
N ASP A 99 -8.30 -0.51 12.09
CA ASP A 99 -6.89 -0.49 12.47
C ASP A 99 -6.04 -1.44 11.61
N ALA A 100 -4.73 -1.33 11.73
CA ALA A 100 -3.78 -2.11 10.97
C ALA A 100 -3.72 -3.60 11.40
N GLU A 101 -4.02 -3.92 12.66
CA GLU A 101 -4.10 -5.29 13.16
C GLU A 101 -5.23 -6.04 12.48
N THR A 102 -6.41 -5.42 12.44
CA THR A 102 -7.59 -5.98 11.78
C THR A 102 -7.34 -6.18 10.27
N ALA A 103 -6.70 -5.21 9.62
CA ALA A 103 -6.31 -5.35 8.21
C ALA A 103 -5.37 -6.54 8.00
N ALA A 104 -4.37 -6.71 8.87
CA ALA A 104 -3.44 -7.83 8.80
C ALA A 104 -4.15 -9.18 8.99
N GLU A 105 -5.07 -9.30 9.96
CA GLU A 105 -5.85 -10.53 10.21
C GLU A 105 -6.68 -10.93 8.98
N VAL A 106 -7.34 -9.97 8.33
CA VAL A 106 -8.13 -10.21 7.12
C VAL A 106 -7.24 -10.62 5.95
N LEU A 107 -6.11 -9.95 5.75
CA LEU A 107 -5.19 -10.23 4.66
C LEU A 107 -4.40 -11.53 4.86
N ASP A 108 -4.17 -11.95 6.10
CA ASP A 108 -3.56 -13.26 6.41
C ASP A 108 -4.58 -14.42 6.34
N SER A 109 -5.85 -14.12 6.03
CA SER A 109 -6.94 -15.12 5.95
C SER A 109 -7.77 -14.97 4.67
N THR A 110 -9.08 -14.85 4.79
CA THR A 110 -10.02 -14.88 3.65
C THR A 110 -9.78 -13.77 2.62
N GLY A 111 -9.39 -12.57 3.06
CA GLY A 111 -9.11 -11.46 2.14
C GLY A 111 -7.87 -11.73 1.28
N GLY A 112 -6.80 -12.24 1.88
CA GLY A 112 -5.60 -12.63 1.14
C GLY A 112 -5.83 -13.84 0.22
N GLU A 113 -6.64 -14.82 0.65
CA GLU A 113 -7.03 -15.96 -0.22
C GLU A 113 -7.81 -15.47 -1.45
N ALA A 114 -8.71 -14.51 -1.26
CA ALA A 114 -9.47 -13.91 -2.36
C ALA A 114 -8.57 -13.17 -3.35
N LEU A 115 -7.64 -12.32 -2.86
CA LEU A 115 -6.65 -11.64 -3.70
C LEU A 115 -5.73 -12.62 -4.42
N ASN A 116 -5.33 -13.73 -3.77
CA ASN A 116 -4.50 -14.76 -4.40
C ASN A 116 -5.21 -15.42 -5.60
N GLY A 117 -6.53 -15.52 -5.58
CA GLY A 117 -7.32 -15.96 -6.73
C GLY A 117 -7.11 -15.05 -7.94
N VAL A 118 -7.16 -13.74 -7.73
CA VAL A 118 -6.94 -12.74 -8.79
C VAL A 118 -5.48 -12.70 -9.24
N LEU A 119 -4.54 -12.75 -8.30
CA LEU A 119 -3.11 -12.79 -8.63
C LEU A 119 -2.76 -13.98 -9.53
N ALA A 120 -3.41 -15.13 -9.33
CA ALA A 120 -3.21 -16.29 -10.17
C ALA A 120 -3.66 -16.06 -11.62
N GLU A 121 -4.73 -15.29 -11.85
CA GLU A 121 -5.18 -14.91 -13.20
C GLU A 121 -4.19 -13.94 -13.87
N LEU A 122 -3.46 -13.15 -13.05
CA LEU A 122 -2.38 -12.27 -13.51
C LEU A 122 -1.03 -12.98 -13.72
N GLY A 123 -0.95 -14.31 -13.53
CA GLY A 123 0.29 -15.07 -13.62
C GLY A 123 1.20 -14.95 -12.40
N LEU A 124 0.64 -14.54 -11.26
CA LEU A 124 1.36 -14.32 -10.01
C LEU A 124 0.82 -15.20 -8.88
N ARG A 125 1.69 -15.59 -7.98
CA ARG A 125 1.36 -16.22 -6.71
C ARG A 125 1.62 -15.23 -5.58
N GLY A 126 0.57 -14.84 -4.82
CA GLY A 126 0.75 -14.09 -3.58
C GLY A 126 1.37 -14.97 -2.51
N LEU A 127 2.51 -14.57 -1.98
CA LEU A 127 3.22 -15.29 -0.92
C LEU A 127 2.81 -14.78 0.46
N ALA A 128 2.76 -13.46 0.62
CA ALA A 128 2.41 -12.82 1.88
C ALA A 128 2.02 -11.34 1.69
N TYR A 129 1.33 -10.81 2.70
CA TYR A 129 0.87 -9.43 2.75
C TYR A 129 1.58 -8.66 3.87
N GLY A 130 2.08 -7.48 3.53
CA GLY A 130 2.60 -6.48 4.45
C GLY A 130 1.75 -5.22 4.41
N GLU A 131 2.34 -4.10 4.80
CA GLU A 131 1.66 -2.81 4.79
C GLU A 131 2.59 -1.66 4.39
N LEU A 132 2.02 -0.65 3.73
CA LEU A 132 2.59 0.70 3.68
C LEU A 132 1.95 1.58 4.76
N GLY A 133 0.88 1.11 5.37
CA GLY A 133 0.15 1.75 6.45
C GLY A 133 -1.08 2.52 5.99
N PHE A 134 -1.63 3.35 6.89
CA PHE A 134 -2.71 4.25 6.53
C PHE A 134 -2.19 5.49 5.80
N ARG A 135 -3.03 6.03 4.94
CA ARG A 135 -2.75 7.26 4.21
C ARG A 135 -3.38 8.43 4.94
N TYR A 136 -2.59 9.49 5.13
CA TYR A 136 -2.98 10.66 5.90
C TYR A 136 -2.81 11.95 5.12
N PRO A 137 -3.72 12.93 5.26
CA PRO A 137 -3.50 14.27 4.72
C PRO A 137 -2.45 15.00 5.54
N THR A 138 -1.51 15.63 4.85
CA THR A 138 -0.70 16.73 5.40
C THR A 138 -1.11 18.03 4.73
N THR A 139 -1.11 19.13 5.49
CA THR A 139 -1.59 20.43 5.01
C THR A 139 -0.67 21.57 5.42
N SER A 140 -0.80 22.70 4.72
CA SER A 140 -0.04 23.91 5.00
C SER A 140 -0.59 24.67 6.20
N GLU A 141 0.16 25.66 6.70
CA GLU A 141 -0.16 26.46 7.88
C GLU A 141 -1.59 27.00 7.88
N GLY A 142 -2.29 26.74 8.96
CA GLY A 142 -3.67 27.17 9.16
C GLY A 142 -4.73 26.38 8.40
N ARG A 143 -4.37 25.22 7.88
CA ARG A 143 -5.26 24.30 7.12
C ARG A 143 -5.45 22.96 7.82
N ALA A 144 -5.42 22.92 9.16
CA ALA A 144 -5.66 21.69 9.92
C ALA A 144 -7.01 21.07 9.52
N VAL A 145 -7.01 19.76 9.28
CA VAL A 145 -8.20 18.98 8.91
C VAL A 145 -8.66 18.20 10.14
N THR A 146 -9.73 18.65 10.78
CA THR A 146 -10.29 18.02 11.99
C THR A 146 -11.76 17.63 11.84
N ALA A 147 -12.41 18.07 10.77
CA ALA A 147 -13.77 17.74 10.35
C ALA A 147 -13.84 17.71 8.81
N PRO A 148 -14.83 17.03 8.20
CA PRO A 148 -14.96 16.97 6.74
C PRO A 148 -15.01 18.34 6.06
N GLU A 149 -15.67 19.31 6.70
CA GLU A 149 -15.83 20.68 6.17
C GLU A 149 -14.48 21.41 6.05
N ASP A 150 -13.45 21.00 6.79
CA ASP A 150 -12.11 21.58 6.68
C ASP A 150 -11.44 21.23 5.34
N LEU A 151 -11.91 20.17 4.65
CA LEU A 151 -11.43 19.78 3.32
C LEU A 151 -12.13 20.53 2.18
N GLU A 152 -13.27 21.19 2.43
CA GLU A 152 -14.05 21.84 1.36
C GLU A 152 -13.22 22.88 0.59
N GLY A 153 -13.03 22.63 -0.70
CA GLY A 153 -12.27 23.49 -1.61
C GLY A 153 -10.76 23.49 -1.39
N LEU A 154 -10.20 22.66 -0.49
CA LEU A 154 -8.75 22.50 -0.39
C LEU A 154 -8.20 21.76 -1.62
N LYS A 155 -7.08 22.25 -2.12
CA LYS A 155 -6.34 21.63 -3.22
C LYS A 155 -5.39 20.57 -2.66
N ILE A 156 -5.81 19.32 -2.76
CA ILE A 156 -5.07 18.17 -2.24
C ILE A 156 -4.44 17.39 -3.39
N ARG A 157 -3.14 17.18 -3.32
CA ARG A 157 -2.45 16.27 -4.23
C ARG A 157 -2.71 14.83 -3.81
N THR A 158 -3.00 13.95 -4.76
CA THR A 158 -3.15 12.51 -4.56
C THR A 158 -2.26 11.70 -5.49
N ALA A 159 -2.03 10.44 -5.15
CA ALA A 159 -1.40 9.46 -6.05
C ALA A 159 -2.31 9.06 -7.24
N GLY A 160 -3.60 9.40 -7.18
CA GLY A 160 -4.57 9.09 -8.22
C GLY A 160 -5.35 7.79 -7.96
N MET A 161 -5.32 7.29 -6.73
CA MET A 161 -6.19 6.18 -6.30
C MET A 161 -7.64 6.64 -6.39
N LEU A 162 -8.47 5.84 -7.00
CA LEU A 162 -9.83 6.27 -7.34
C LEU A 162 -10.74 6.32 -6.12
N GLU A 163 -10.68 5.34 -5.24
CA GLU A 163 -11.43 5.29 -3.97
C GLU A 163 -11.06 6.48 -3.07
N VAL A 164 -9.79 6.87 -3.04
CA VAL A 164 -9.31 8.09 -2.37
C VAL A 164 -9.91 9.32 -3.04
N SER A 165 -9.92 9.35 -4.37
CA SER A 165 -10.46 10.47 -5.13
C SER A 165 -11.95 10.66 -4.88
N LEU A 166 -12.74 9.60 -4.87
CA LEU A 166 -14.18 9.64 -4.58
C LEU A 166 -14.46 10.17 -3.18
N ALA A 167 -13.72 9.68 -2.17
CA ALA A 167 -13.90 10.15 -0.81
C ALA A 167 -13.55 11.63 -0.66
N TYR A 168 -12.39 12.05 -1.14
CA TYR A 168 -11.95 13.45 -1.00
C TYR A 168 -12.84 14.42 -1.79
N VAL A 169 -13.18 14.10 -3.04
CA VAL A 169 -13.96 15.01 -3.91
C VAL A 169 -15.46 14.90 -3.62
N ASP A 170 -16.02 13.70 -3.77
CA ASP A 170 -17.47 13.55 -3.78
C ASP A 170 -18.07 13.51 -2.38
N CYS A 171 -17.27 13.07 -1.37
CA CYS A 171 -17.76 12.97 0.00
C CYS A 171 -17.32 14.14 0.88
N TRP A 172 -16.09 14.65 0.72
CA TRP A 172 -15.51 15.67 1.60
C TRP A 172 -15.29 17.04 0.94
N GLY A 173 -15.57 17.17 -0.35
CA GLY A 173 -15.60 18.45 -1.09
C GLY A 173 -14.23 19.06 -1.41
N ALA A 174 -13.14 18.29 -1.33
CA ALA A 174 -11.82 18.75 -1.74
C ALA A 174 -11.67 18.85 -3.26
N GLU A 175 -10.71 19.64 -3.72
CA GLU A 175 -10.24 19.64 -5.11
C GLU A 175 -9.00 18.77 -5.23
N LEU A 176 -9.06 17.65 -5.99
CA LEU A 176 -7.93 16.75 -6.15
C LEU A 176 -7.10 17.01 -7.39
N TYR A 177 -5.79 16.85 -7.21
CA TYR A 177 -4.78 17.01 -8.25
C TYR A 177 -3.89 15.75 -8.33
N PRO A 178 -4.26 14.74 -9.14
CA PRO A 178 -3.42 13.57 -9.35
C PRO A 178 -2.08 13.97 -9.96
N SER A 179 -0.98 13.58 -9.34
CA SER A 179 0.35 13.83 -9.86
C SER A 179 1.37 12.80 -9.38
N SER A 180 2.42 12.59 -10.20
CA SER A 180 3.54 11.74 -9.84
C SER A 180 4.17 12.18 -8.52
N PHE A 181 4.56 11.23 -7.68
CA PHE A 181 5.27 11.48 -6.42
C PHE A 181 6.53 12.36 -6.58
N LEU A 182 7.21 12.26 -7.72
CA LEU A 182 8.43 13.04 -8.02
C LEU A 182 8.16 14.54 -8.23
N ASP A 183 6.92 14.93 -8.53
CA ASP A 183 6.56 16.30 -8.92
C ASP A 183 5.79 17.06 -7.83
N VAL A 184 5.73 16.54 -6.59
CA VAL A 184 4.87 17.08 -5.52
C VAL A 184 5.50 18.23 -4.76
N MET A 185 6.78 18.13 -4.42
CA MET A 185 7.46 19.07 -3.53
C MET A 185 7.43 20.53 -4.04
N THR A 186 7.66 20.75 -5.33
CA THR A 186 7.67 22.09 -5.90
C THR A 186 6.30 22.78 -5.84
N PRO A 187 5.18 22.16 -6.25
CA PRO A 187 3.86 22.75 -6.10
C PRO A 187 3.43 22.97 -4.64
N LEU A 188 3.79 22.04 -3.72
CA LEU A 188 3.53 22.23 -2.28
C LEU A 188 4.27 23.45 -1.72
N SER A 189 5.58 23.56 -2.00
CA SER A 189 6.41 24.69 -1.56
C SER A 189 5.94 26.03 -2.13
N ALA A 190 5.38 26.01 -3.34
CA ALA A 190 4.85 27.21 -4.00
C ALA A 190 3.42 27.57 -3.55
N GLY A 191 2.77 26.76 -2.70
CA GLY A 191 1.38 26.94 -2.28
C GLY A 191 0.37 26.72 -3.40
N TYR A 192 0.73 25.95 -4.42
CA TYR A 192 -0.21 25.55 -5.48
C TYR A 192 -1.18 24.48 -4.98
N TYR A 193 -0.69 23.55 -4.15
CA TYR A 193 -1.50 22.64 -3.36
C TYR A 193 -1.56 23.11 -1.92
N ASP A 194 -2.72 23.01 -1.30
CA ASP A 194 -2.93 23.28 0.13
C ASP A 194 -2.43 22.11 0.99
N GLY A 195 -2.39 20.91 0.40
CA GLY A 195 -1.93 19.69 1.05
C GLY A 195 -1.71 18.53 0.08
N GLN A 196 -1.40 17.38 0.65
CA GLN A 196 -1.28 16.10 -0.05
C GLN A 196 -1.77 14.97 0.85
N GLU A 197 -2.02 13.78 0.29
CA GLU A 197 -2.31 12.56 1.03
C GLU A 197 -1.32 11.46 0.61
N SER A 198 -0.79 10.76 1.60
CA SER A 198 0.10 9.60 1.43
C SER A 198 0.31 8.87 2.76
N THR A 199 1.03 7.76 2.74
CA THR A 199 1.52 7.14 3.98
C THR A 199 2.56 8.03 4.65
N LEU A 200 2.74 7.88 5.97
CA LEU A 200 3.72 8.70 6.72
C LEU A 200 5.15 8.46 6.23
N ALA A 201 5.50 7.21 5.96
CA ALA A 201 6.85 6.88 5.47
C ALA A 201 7.14 7.52 4.10
N GLU A 202 6.15 7.53 3.19
CA GLU A 202 6.30 8.21 1.89
C GLU A 202 6.41 9.74 2.05
N ALA A 203 5.58 10.34 2.91
CA ALA A 203 5.60 11.78 3.17
C ALA A 203 6.93 12.23 3.79
N ASP A 204 7.44 11.45 4.74
CA ASP A 204 8.72 11.72 5.39
C ASP A 204 9.90 11.57 4.43
N ALA A 205 9.96 10.50 3.69
CA ALA A 205 11.00 10.27 2.67
C ALA A 205 11.01 11.35 1.58
N ALA A 206 9.83 11.93 1.26
CA ALA A 206 9.72 13.06 0.32
C ALA A 206 10.06 14.41 0.94
N GLY A 207 10.19 14.50 2.26
CA GLY A 207 10.51 15.74 2.97
C GLY A 207 9.32 16.70 3.08
N TYR A 208 8.07 16.23 3.02
CA TYR A 208 6.87 17.10 3.05
C TYR A 208 6.75 17.89 4.35
N GLN A 209 7.26 17.39 5.47
CA GLN A 209 7.34 18.08 6.75
C GLN A 209 8.10 19.41 6.68
N THR A 210 8.90 19.63 5.66
CA THR A 210 9.62 20.91 5.47
C THR A 210 8.74 22.02 4.89
N VAL A 211 7.57 21.67 4.34
CA VAL A 211 6.64 22.60 3.65
C VAL A 211 5.18 22.44 4.08
N GLN A 212 4.88 21.43 4.88
CA GLN A 212 3.58 21.20 5.49
C GLN A 212 3.70 21.38 6.99
N THR A 213 2.67 21.85 7.68
CA THR A 213 2.70 22.17 9.11
C THR A 213 1.74 21.34 9.95
N ASP A 214 0.83 20.66 9.30
CA ASP A 214 -0.21 19.88 9.95
C ASP A 214 -0.30 18.48 9.31
N VAL A 215 -0.53 17.46 10.14
CA VAL A 215 -0.88 16.10 9.72
C VAL A 215 -2.09 15.63 10.50
N THR A 216 -3.05 15.00 9.81
CA THR A 216 -4.27 14.47 10.45
C THR A 216 -4.27 12.97 10.40
N ILE A 217 -4.39 12.33 11.57
CA ILE A 217 -4.29 10.88 11.76
C ILE A 217 -5.68 10.31 12.00
N PHE A 218 -6.16 9.47 11.09
CA PHE A 218 -7.42 8.73 11.17
C PHE A 218 -7.43 7.56 10.18
N PRO A 219 -8.15 6.44 10.45
CA PRO A 219 -8.02 5.19 9.70
C PRO A 219 -8.88 5.20 8.42
N ALA A 220 -8.64 6.17 7.51
CA ALA A 220 -9.46 6.29 6.32
C ALA A 220 -9.07 5.29 5.22
N PHE A 221 -7.82 5.18 4.87
CA PHE A 221 -7.37 4.35 3.74
C PHE A 221 -6.16 3.53 4.15
N TYR A 222 -6.30 2.22 4.17
CA TYR A 222 -5.19 1.30 4.44
C TYR A 222 -4.58 0.82 3.13
N GLU A 223 -3.25 0.88 3.03
CA GLU A 223 -2.51 0.47 1.83
C GLU A 223 -1.68 -0.78 2.12
N PRO A 224 -2.11 -1.97 1.66
CA PRO A 224 -1.32 -3.20 1.76
C PRO A 224 -0.09 -3.18 0.85
N ALA A 225 0.96 -3.90 1.27
CA ALA A 225 2.06 -4.33 0.40
C ALA A 225 1.89 -5.83 0.10
N ILE A 226 2.25 -6.26 -1.10
CA ILE A 226 2.10 -7.64 -1.53
C ILE A 226 3.43 -8.19 -2.03
N LEU A 227 3.90 -9.26 -1.42
CA LEU A 227 5.02 -10.05 -1.93
C LEU A 227 4.48 -11.15 -2.84
N THR A 228 4.87 -11.11 -4.11
CA THR A 228 4.43 -12.07 -5.12
C THR A 228 5.61 -12.80 -5.76
N MET A 229 5.33 -13.98 -6.29
CA MET A 229 6.23 -14.78 -7.12
C MET A 229 5.55 -15.12 -8.44
N ASN A 230 6.32 -15.25 -9.52
CA ASN A 230 5.79 -15.77 -10.79
C ASN A 230 5.14 -17.15 -10.59
N SER A 231 3.91 -17.35 -11.08
CA SER A 231 3.13 -18.57 -10.85
C SER A 231 3.81 -19.80 -11.44
N ASP A 232 4.34 -19.72 -12.66
CA ASP A 232 5.00 -20.86 -13.32
C ASP A 232 6.26 -21.29 -12.56
N LEU A 233 7.02 -20.32 -12.07
CA LEU A 233 8.19 -20.60 -11.22
C LEU A 233 7.75 -21.29 -9.94
N TYR A 234 6.78 -20.73 -9.19
CA TYR A 234 6.27 -21.32 -7.96
C TYR A 234 5.77 -22.75 -8.16
N ASP A 235 5.01 -23.01 -9.24
CA ASP A 235 4.47 -24.32 -9.57
C ASP A 235 5.55 -25.35 -9.96
N SER A 236 6.69 -24.90 -10.42
CA SER A 236 7.84 -25.75 -10.71
C SER A 236 8.63 -26.21 -9.47
N LEU A 237 8.43 -25.56 -8.31
CA LEU A 237 9.14 -25.86 -7.09
C LEU A 237 8.75 -27.20 -6.48
N SER A 238 9.71 -27.85 -5.82
CA SER A 238 9.41 -29.03 -4.97
C SER A 238 8.51 -28.63 -3.78
N PRO A 239 7.75 -29.59 -3.20
CA PRO A 239 6.93 -29.30 -2.02
C PRO A 239 7.71 -28.66 -0.86
N ASP A 240 8.90 -29.16 -0.57
CA ASP A 240 9.75 -28.66 0.52
C ASP A 240 10.20 -27.21 0.24
N LEU A 241 10.52 -26.89 -1.03
CA LEU A 241 10.91 -25.53 -1.40
C LEU A 241 9.73 -24.56 -1.42
N ARG A 242 8.53 -25.00 -1.81
CA ARG A 242 7.31 -24.19 -1.67
C ARG A 242 7.04 -23.86 -0.21
N GLU A 243 7.14 -24.84 0.69
CA GLU A 243 6.95 -24.63 2.12
C GLU A 243 7.96 -23.60 2.67
N ALA A 244 9.24 -23.71 2.26
CA ALA A 244 10.26 -22.74 2.64
C ALA A 244 9.96 -21.32 2.13
N VAL A 245 9.58 -21.18 0.87
CA VAL A 245 9.21 -19.88 0.26
C VAL A 245 8.00 -19.27 0.98
N ASP A 246 6.96 -20.05 1.21
CA ASP A 246 5.74 -19.57 1.88
C ASP A 246 6.00 -19.19 3.35
N CYS A 247 6.85 -19.96 4.07
CA CYS A 247 7.19 -19.67 5.44
C CYS A 247 8.04 -18.40 5.55
N CYS A 248 9.13 -18.33 4.79
CA CYS A 248 10.02 -17.17 4.79
C CYS A 248 9.28 -15.88 4.35
N GLY A 249 8.38 -15.98 3.36
CA GLY A 249 7.56 -14.86 2.91
C GLY A 249 6.64 -14.34 4.01
N ARG A 250 5.90 -15.23 4.67
CA ARG A 250 5.02 -14.85 5.78
C ARG A 250 5.77 -14.24 6.95
N GLU A 251 6.90 -14.79 7.34
CA GLU A 251 7.71 -14.28 8.45
C GLU A 251 8.28 -12.89 8.11
N ALA A 252 8.85 -12.71 6.91
CA ALA A 252 9.39 -11.43 6.47
C ALA A 252 8.33 -10.33 6.43
N MET A 253 7.14 -10.63 5.89
CA MET A 253 6.07 -9.63 5.78
C MET A 253 5.36 -9.37 7.11
N ALA A 254 5.30 -10.33 8.02
CA ALA A 254 4.81 -10.11 9.39
C ALA A 254 5.75 -9.17 10.18
N ASP A 255 7.07 -9.36 10.07
CA ASP A 255 8.07 -8.48 10.68
C ASP A 255 8.06 -7.08 10.04
N GLN A 256 7.86 -7.00 8.72
CA GLN A 256 7.70 -5.74 8.00
C GLN A 256 6.57 -4.88 8.57
N ARG A 257 5.39 -5.45 8.82
CA ARG A 257 4.27 -4.74 9.43
C ARG A 257 4.63 -4.13 10.79
N LEU A 258 5.32 -4.90 11.64
CA LEU A 258 5.75 -4.40 12.94
C LEU A 258 6.72 -3.22 12.81
N ARG A 259 7.71 -3.36 11.94
CA ARG A 259 8.69 -2.29 11.67
C ARG A 259 8.05 -1.05 11.05
N ASN A 260 7.07 -1.24 10.16
CA ASN A 260 6.35 -0.13 9.54
C ASN A 260 5.62 0.71 10.61
N ARG A 261 4.92 0.06 11.53
CA ARG A 261 4.21 0.73 12.63
C ARG A 261 5.16 1.41 13.62
N GLU A 262 6.30 0.79 13.93
CA GLU A 262 7.36 1.41 14.73
C GLU A 262 7.91 2.66 14.02
N GLN A 263 8.20 2.57 12.73
CA GLN A 263 8.67 3.69 11.92
C GLN A 263 7.64 4.83 11.86
N GLU A 264 6.35 4.53 11.67
CA GLU A 264 5.29 5.55 11.69
C GLU A 264 5.24 6.29 13.03
N ALA A 265 5.34 5.58 14.15
CA ALA A 265 5.38 6.18 15.47
C ALA A 265 6.61 7.09 15.66
N GLU A 266 7.79 6.65 15.23
CA GLU A 266 9.03 7.44 15.28
C GLU A 266 8.94 8.70 14.39
N ILE A 267 8.34 8.59 13.20
CA ILE A 267 8.11 9.73 12.29
C ILE A 267 7.21 10.76 12.97
N LEU A 268 6.08 10.35 13.55
CA LEU A 268 5.15 11.27 14.21
C LEU A 268 5.79 11.96 15.41
N GLU A 269 6.55 11.25 16.25
CA GLU A 269 7.27 11.82 17.37
C GLU A 269 8.28 12.87 16.88
N ARG A 270 9.11 12.55 15.90
CA ARG A 270 10.10 13.45 15.31
C ARG A 270 9.45 14.68 14.67
N TRP A 271 8.38 14.49 13.89
CA TRP A 271 7.67 15.60 13.25
C TRP A 271 7.12 16.59 14.29
N GLN A 272 6.57 16.06 15.37
CA GLN A 272 6.02 16.90 16.44
C GLN A 272 7.10 17.61 17.25
N GLU A 273 8.18 16.92 17.63
CA GLU A 273 9.21 17.45 18.53
C GLU A 273 10.27 18.29 17.82
N GLU A 274 10.72 17.86 16.63
CA GLU A 274 11.86 18.43 15.92
C GLU A 274 11.43 19.33 14.76
N ASP A 275 10.46 18.93 13.97
CA ASP A 275 10.03 19.62 12.76
C ASP A 275 8.90 20.64 13.01
N GLY A 276 8.29 20.62 14.20
CA GLY A 276 7.24 21.56 14.59
C GLY A 276 5.90 21.33 13.88
N ILE A 277 5.67 20.11 13.41
CA ILE A 277 4.41 19.70 12.79
C ILE A 277 3.33 19.53 13.87
N SER A 278 2.15 20.09 13.63
CA SER A 278 0.97 19.84 14.45
C SER A 278 0.34 18.50 14.08
N VAL A 279 0.40 17.53 15.00
CA VAL A 279 -0.21 16.20 14.82
C VAL A 279 -1.62 16.20 15.39
N HIS A 280 -2.62 16.00 14.53
CA HIS A 280 -4.04 15.95 14.88
C HIS A 280 -4.54 14.51 14.83
N VAL A 281 -4.56 13.82 15.98
CA VAL A 281 -5.13 12.48 16.08
C VAL A 281 -6.64 12.63 16.31
N LEU A 282 -7.45 12.23 15.33
CA LEU A 282 -8.90 12.36 15.43
C LEU A 282 -9.49 11.34 16.42
N THR A 283 -10.44 11.79 17.21
CA THR A 283 -11.28 10.89 18.03
C THR A 283 -12.24 10.11 17.13
N GLU A 284 -12.80 9.02 17.67
CA GLU A 284 -13.82 8.21 16.98
C GLU A 284 -15.04 9.05 16.54
N GLU A 285 -15.46 10.03 17.33
CA GLU A 285 -16.54 10.95 16.96
C GLU A 285 -16.14 11.83 15.76
N GLN A 286 -14.90 12.31 15.72
CA GLN A 286 -14.42 13.16 14.64
C GLN A 286 -14.25 12.38 13.33
N TRP A 287 -13.54 11.24 13.33
CA TRP A 287 -13.38 10.48 12.09
C TRP A 287 -14.67 9.77 11.66
N GLY A 288 -15.57 9.47 12.60
CA GLY A 288 -16.91 8.97 12.30
C GLY A 288 -17.73 9.92 11.44
N ALA A 289 -17.49 11.24 11.53
CA ALA A 289 -18.11 12.21 10.64
C ALA A 289 -17.62 12.08 9.18
N PHE A 290 -16.34 11.79 8.97
CA PHE A 290 -15.80 11.49 7.64
C PHE A 290 -16.35 10.16 7.10
N GLN A 291 -16.39 9.13 7.96
CA GLN A 291 -16.91 7.80 7.61
C GLN A 291 -18.36 7.87 7.16
N ALA A 292 -19.21 8.58 7.91
CA ALA A 292 -20.65 8.69 7.60
C ALA A 292 -20.90 9.25 6.19
N LEU A 293 -20.03 10.15 5.71
CA LEU A 293 -20.13 10.69 4.36
C LEU A 293 -19.67 9.71 3.28
N THR A 294 -18.81 8.76 3.61
CA THR A 294 -18.31 7.75 2.68
C THR A 294 -19.18 6.49 2.62
N GLU A 295 -20.15 6.30 3.54
CA GLU A 295 -21.06 5.14 3.53
C GLU A 295 -21.78 4.97 2.18
N ARG A 296 -22.08 6.06 1.49
CA ARG A 296 -22.70 6.06 0.16
C ARG A 296 -21.84 5.38 -0.92
N LEU A 297 -20.52 5.29 -0.73
CA LEU A 297 -19.61 4.60 -1.65
C LEU A 297 -19.75 3.07 -1.55
N TYR A 298 -20.36 2.58 -0.48
CA TYR A 298 -20.63 1.16 -0.25
C TYR A 298 -22.04 0.72 -0.71
N ASP A 299 -22.88 1.66 -1.15
CA ASP A 299 -24.25 1.36 -1.62
C ASP A 299 -24.24 1.03 -3.12
N PRO A 300 -24.43 -0.23 -3.53
CA PRO A 300 -24.40 -0.61 -4.94
C PRO A 300 -25.56 -0.03 -5.76
N GLU A 301 -26.61 0.45 -5.13
CA GLU A 301 -27.76 1.08 -5.79
C GLU A 301 -27.79 2.61 -5.61
N GLY A 302 -26.71 3.18 -5.02
CA GLY A 302 -26.62 4.60 -4.71
C GLY A 302 -26.50 5.48 -5.97
N PRO A 303 -26.96 6.75 -5.90
CA PRO A 303 -26.93 7.67 -7.04
C PRO A 303 -25.52 8.08 -7.48
N ASP A 304 -24.51 7.82 -6.64
CA ASP A 304 -23.11 8.15 -6.89
C ASP A 304 -22.32 6.97 -7.45
N HIS A 305 -23.01 5.87 -7.72
CA HIS A 305 -22.41 4.71 -8.34
C HIS A 305 -22.01 5.04 -9.78
N GLN A 306 -20.71 5.22 -9.98
CA GLN A 306 -20.14 5.15 -11.31
C GLN A 306 -20.07 3.66 -11.71
N ASP A 307 -20.39 3.35 -12.97
CA ASP A 307 -20.61 1.99 -13.46
C ASP A 307 -19.53 0.96 -13.04
N TRP A 308 -18.29 1.38 -12.89
CA TRP A 308 -17.19 0.50 -12.50
C TRP A 308 -17.17 0.13 -11.00
N PHE A 309 -17.70 0.99 -10.13
CA PHE A 309 -17.77 0.73 -8.68
C PHE A 309 -18.93 -0.23 -8.36
N ALA A 310 -20.01 -0.17 -9.13
CA ALA A 310 -21.17 -1.04 -9.02
C ALA A 310 -20.81 -2.52 -9.19
N ASP A 311 -19.90 -2.81 -10.10
CA ASP A 311 -19.51 -4.17 -10.43
C ASP A 311 -18.48 -4.80 -9.47
N CYS A 312 -17.79 -3.97 -8.66
CA CYS A 312 -16.72 -4.45 -7.80
C CYS A 312 -17.08 -4.61 -6.33
N THR A 313 -17.99 -3.76 -5.86
CA THR A 313 -18.00 -3.43 -4.45
C THR A 313 -18.68 -4.46 -3.56
N PRO A 314 -19.85 -5.02 -3.86
CA PRO A 314 -20.53 -5.86 -2.88
C PRO A 314 -19.79 -7.18 -2.60
N GLU A 315 -19.30 -7.85 -3.63
CA GLU A 315 -18.66 -9.16 -3.48
C GLU A 315 -17.26 -9.07 -2.87
N TRP A 316 -16.45 -8.11 -3.32
CA TRP A 316 -15.07 -7.95 -2.85
C TRP A 316 -14.99 -7.30 -1.49
N VAL A 317 -15.76 -6.26 -1.22
CA VAL A 317 -15.79 -5.62 0.10
C VAL A 317 -16.20 -6.60 1.18
N GLU A 318 -17.17 -7.50 0.92
CA GLU A 318 -17.54 -8.54 1.89
C GLU A 318 -16.41 -9.55 2.17
N GLN A 319 -15.49 -9.79 1.21
CA GLN A 319 -14.29 -10.63 1.46
C GLN A 319 -13.29 -9.97 2.39
N PHE A 320 -13.26 -8.64 2.44
CA PHE A 320 -12.34 -7.87 3.27
C PHE A 320 -12.95 -7.34 4.57
N ARG A 321 -14.26 -7.51 4.78
CA ARG A 321 -14.88 -7.09 6.05
C ARG A 321 -14.36 -7.93 7.21
N PRO A 322 -13.93 -7.26 8.31
CA PRO A 322 -13.62 -7.96 9.54
C PRO A 322 -14.83 -8.74 10.05
N SER A 323 -14.59 -9.96 10.52
CA SER A 323 -15.64 -10.86 11.06
C SER A 323 -16.15 -10.44 12.45
#